data_779996fcd1f7c7074a2e6a48ff8124d3
#
_entry.id   779996fcd1f7c7074a2e6a48ff8124d3
#
_cell.length_a   1.000
_cell.length_b   1.000
_cell.length_c   1.000
_cell.angle_alpha   90.00
_cell.angle_beta   90.00
_cell.angle_gamma   90.00
#
_symmetry.space_group_name_H-M   'P 1'
#
loop_
_entity.id
_entity.type
_entity.pdbx_description
1 polymer ?
#
loop_
_entity_poly.entity_id
_entity_poly.type
_entity_poly.pdbx_seq_one_letter_code
_entity_poly.pdbx_strand_id
1 'polypeptide(L)'
;MAINFHQLRVKNVKKETPDCVSVTFEVPEELNQEFKFKHGQYLTFKNFHNNEEIRRSYSICSSPLDNELRVAVKKIEDGIFSTFVNDTIKVGDVLDVMTPQGNFFTEVHEDNKKLYVGIVAGSGITPVLSIIKTVLQTEPNSEFVLLYGNRNKGSIIFKEEIEALKNRYMERISVYNILSRETADAEILSGRIDKAKIEYFLQNIIDPKEVSEVFLCGPEEMILSGRDAFVEAGVDAKHLHFELFYSASAEAKKVERQKAVKQSDDTMSKVTIKLDATALQIDLGYNGDTILDAALQNGADLPYACKGGVCATCKCKVEKGEVEMDINYSLEPDELERGFVLACQAHPRSAEVVVDFDAK
;
A
#
# COMPACT_ATOMS: atom_id res chain seq x y z
N MET A 1 -14.72 -13.83 6.40
CA MET A 1 -14.30 -13.54 7.79
C MET A 1 -14.82 -12.17 8.15
N ALA A 2 -15.55 -12.04 9.27
CA ALA A 2 -16.02 -10.75 9.74
C ALA A 2 -14.87 -9.75 9.84
N ILE A 3 -15.15 -8.47 9.56
CA ILE A 3 -14.19 -7.40 9.70
C ILE A 3 -14.00 -7.16 11.20
N ASN A 4 -12.92 -7.68 11.77
CA ASN A 4 -12.63 -7.47 13.18
C ASN A 4 -11.65 -6.31 13.33
N PHE A 5 -12.13 -5.20 13.90
CA PHE A 5 -11.29 -4.15 14.44
C PHE A 5 -11.02 -4.47 15.92
N HIS A 6 -9.75 -4.45 16.27
CA HIS A 6 -9.28 -4.65 17.64
C HIS A 6 -8.81 -3.32 18.21
N GLN A 7 -9.04 -3.11 19.48
CA GLN A 7 -8.56 -1.91 20.17
C GLN A 7 -7.09 -2.09 20.58
N LEU A 8 -6.20 -1.36 19.94
CA LEU A 8 -4.78 -1.35 20.29
C LEU A 8 -4.41 -0.05 21.00
N ARG A 9 -3.66 -0.17 22.11
CA ARG A 9 -3.11 0.97 22.84
C ARG A 9 -1.85 1.50 22.18
N VAL A 10 -1.75 2.81 22.07
CA VAL A 10 -0.52 3.50 21.64
C VAL A 10 0.54 3.36 22.72
N LYS A 11 1.64 2.67 22.41
CA LYS A 11 2.79 2.44 23.30
C LYS A 11 3.81 3.57 23.20
N ASN A 12 4.03 4.08 21.99
CA ASN A 12 4.99 5.16 21.72
C ASN A 12 4.56 6.00 20.52
N VAL A 13 4.92 7.29 20.57
CA VAL A 13 4.78 8.23 19.45
C VAL A 13 6.11 8.96 19.29
N LYS A 14 6.75 8.84 18.12
CA LYS A 14 8.03 9.50 17.82
C LYS A 14 7.87 10.41 16.61
N LYS A 15 8.38 11.63 16.70
CA LYS A 15 8.43 12.55 15.58
C LYS A 15 9.62 12.19 14.67
N GLU A 16 9.33 11.79 13.44
CA GLU A 16 10.36 11.40 12.45
C GLU A 16 10.78 12.60 11.58
N THR A 17 9.80 13.43 11.18
CA THR A 17 10.03 14.71 10.46
C THR A 17 9.01 15.74 10.93
N PRO A 18 9.12 17.03 10.54
CA PRO A 18 8.11 18.04 10.89
C PRO A 18 6.67 17.67 10.51
N ASP A 19 6.49 16.82 9.49
CA ASP A 19 5.18 16.40 8.96
C ASP A 19 4.94 14.88 9.06
N CYS A 20 5.72 14.15 9.87
CA CYS A 20 5.56 12.70 10.03
C CYS A 20 5.84 12.23 11.45
N VAL A 21 4.95 11.39 11.97
CA VAL A 21 5.13 10.67 13.24
C VAL A 21 5.11 9.17 13.02
N SER A 22 5.90 8.43 13.79
CA SER A 22 5.73 6.98 13.92
C SER A 22 4.99 6.66 15.21
N VAL A 23 4.10 5.65 15.14
CA VAL A 23 3.25 5.19 16.23
C VAL A 23 3.49 3.71 16.42
N THR A 24 3.89 3.34 17.64
CA THR A 24 4.05 1.94 18.06
C THR A 24 2.86 1.52 18.89
N PHE A 25 2.36 0.32 18.65
CA PHE A 25 1.22 -0.24 19.38
C PHE A 25 1.65 -1.33 20.35
N GLU A 26 0.92 -1.42 21.45
CA GLU A 26 0.93 -2.56 22.34
C GLU A 26 -0.09 -3.58 21.84
N VAL A 27 0.38 -4.77 21.47
CA VAL A 27 -0.48 -5.89 21.08
C VAL A 27 -0.74 -6.74 22.31
N PRO A 28 -1.99 -6.90 22.76
CA PRO A 28 -2.34 -7.80 23.86
C PRO A 28 -1.94 -9.25 23.54
N GLU A 29 -1.58 -10.04 24.56
CA GLU A 29 -1.08 -11.42 24.40
C GLU A 29 -2.08 -12.29 23.63
N GLU A 30 -3.37 -12.14 23.89
CA GLU A 30 -4.45 -12.88 23.24
C GLU A 30 -4.56 -12.57 21.74
N LEU A 31 -4.07 -11.41 21.29
CA LEU A 31 -4.09 -10.98 19.89
C LEU A 31 -2.76 -11.22 19.14
N ASN A 32 -1.74 -11.73 19.83
CA ASN A 32 -0.41 -11.91 19.23
C ASN A 32 -0.42 -12.78 17.97
N GLN A 33 -1.31 -13.75 17.84
CA GLN A 33 -1.39 -14.57 16.63
C GLN A 33 -2.07 -13.84 15.46
N GLU A 34 -3.09 -13.01 15.75
CA GLU A 34 -3.84 -12.27 14.76
C GLU A 34 -3.04 -11.07 14.22
N PHE A 35 -2.15 -10.49 15.05
CA PHE A 35 -1.26 -9.39 14.66
C PHE A 35 0.14 -9.81 14.22
N LYS A 36 0.37 -11.12 14.00
CA LYS A 36 1.56 -11.55 13.23
C LYS A 36 1.49 -11.00 11.83
N PHE A 37 2.58 -10.43 11.37
CA PHE A 37 2.64 -9.83 10.04
C PHE A 37 3.88 -10.28 9.26
N LYS A 38 3.80 -10.15 7.94
CA LYS A 38 4.94 -10.20 7.03
C LYS A 38 5.42 -8.78 6.77
N HIS A 39 6.73 -8.62 6.51
CA HIS A 39 7.27 -7.33 6.07
C HIS A 39 6.52 -6.82 4.84
N GLY A 40 6.31 -5.50 4.75
CA GLY A 40 5.56 -4.87 3.66
C GLY A 40 4.03 -4.89 3.79
N GLN A 41 3.48 -5.55 4.82
CA GLN A 41 2.05 -5.48 5.13
C GLN A 41 1.67 -4.14 5.78
N TYR A 42 0.36 -3.85 5.81
CA TYR A 42 -0.20 -2.62 6.38
C TYR A 42 -1.28 -2.92 7.42
N LEU A 43 -1.57 -1.91 8.25
CA LEU A 43 -2.71 -1.86 9.16
C LEU A 43 -3.76 -0.90 8.63
N THR A 44 -5.04 -1.25 8.78
CA THR A 44 -6.16 -0.33 8.52
C THR A 44 -6.72 0.17 9.85
N PHE A 45 -6.79 1.47 9.97
CA PHE A 45 -7.33 2.17 11.14
C PHE A 45 -8.73 2.69 10.85
N LYS A 46 -9.60 2.61 11.85
CA LYS A 46 -10.93 3.18 11.82
C LYS A 46 -11.03 4.34 12.82
N ASN A 47 -11.65 5.42 12.41
CA ASN A 47 -11.97 6.56 13.25
C ASN A 47 -13.26 7.22 12.75
N PHE A 48 -13.82 8.14 13.50
CA PHE A 48 -15.01 8.90 13.14
C PHE A 48 -14.66 10.39 13.05
N HIS A 49 -15.17 11.03 12.01
CA HIS A 49 -15.11 12.47 11.84
C HIS A 49 -16.50 12.99 11.43
N ASN A 50 -17.06 13.94 12.19
CA ASN A 50 -18.42 14.45 11.99
C ASN A 50 -19.49 13.34 11.89
N ASN A 51 -19.38 12.29 12.71
CA ASN A 51 -20.21 11.09 12.71
C ASN A 51 -20.09 10.20 11.45
N GLU A 52 -19.13 10.48 10.57
CA GLU A 52 -18.82 9.62 9.43
C GLU A 52 -17.62 8.73 9.75
N GLU A 53 -17.74 7.44 9.44
CA GLU A 53 -16.66 6.49 9.59
C GLU A 53 -15.60 6.74 8.50
N ILE A 54 -14.35 6.86 8.93
CA ILE A 54 -13.19 6.95 8.04
C ILE A 54 -12.23 5.80 8.29
N ARG A 55 -11.79 5.14 7.24
CA ARG A 55 -10.76 4.08 7.29
C ARG A 55 -9.53 4.53 6.52
N ARG A 56 -8.32 4.28 7.07
CA ARG A 56 -7.05 4.60 6.42
C ARG A 56 -6.03 3.51 6.69
N SER A 57 -5.33 3.10 5.65
CA SER A 57 -4.26 2.12 5.73
C SER A 57 -2.90 2.79 5.84
N TYR A 58 -2.02 2.23 6.66
CA TYR A 58 -0.63 2.64 6.80
C TYR A 58 0.25 1.40 6.89
N SER A 59 1.29 1.37 6.05
CA SER A 59 2.22 0.25 5.99
C SER A 59 2.99 0.12 7.30
N ILE A 60 3.19 -1.12 7.74
CA ILE A 60 4.01 -1.45 8.89
C ILE A 60 5.47 -1.18 8.52
N CYS A 61 6.16 -0.38 9.33
CA CYS A 61 7.55 0.03 9.09
C CYS A 61 8.57 -0.67 10.01
N SER A 62 8.11 -1.46 10.97
CA SER A 62 8.94 -2.39 11.74
C SER A 62 9.14 -3.71 10.99
N SER A 63 10.25 -4.42 11.27
CA SER A 63 10.40 -5.82 10.84
C SER A 63 9.57 -6.74 11.73
N PRO A 64 9.04 -7.88 11.21
CA PRO A 64 8.48 -8.93 12.05
C PRO A 64 9.45 -9.44 13.13
N LEU A 65 10.76 -9.23 12.94
CA LEU A 65 11.83 -9.63 13.86
C LEU A 65 12.11 -8.60 14.96
N ASP A 66 11.50 -7.40 14.90
CA ASP A 66 11.73 -6.33 15.88
C ASP A 66 10.90 -6.50 17.17
N ASN A 67 9.95 -7.43 17.23
CA ASN A 67 8.94 -7.54 18.29
C ASN A 67 8.20 -6.21 18.54
N GLU A 68 7.94 -5.47 17.49
CA GLU A 68 7.31 -4.16 17.49
C GLU A 68 6.28 -4.07 16.36
N LEU A 69 5.08 -3.59 16.66
CA LEU A 69 4.08 -3.24 15.67
C LEU A 69 4.05 -1.72 15.51
N ARG A 70 4.66 -1.22 14.44
CA ARG A 70 4.87 0.22 14.21
C ARG A 70 4.46 0.63 12.80
N VAL A 71 3.73 1.74 12.72
CA VAL A 71 3.42 2.44 11.46
C VAL A 71 3.99 3.85 11.50
N ALA A 72 4.15 4.49 10.33
CA ALA A 72 4.42 5.93 10.28
C ALA A 72 3.38 6.65 9.43
N VAL A 73 2.92 7.78 9.93
CA VAL A 73 1.85 8.57 9.34
C VAL A 73 2.39 9.94 8.96
N LYS A 74 2.52 10.17 7.66
CA LYS A 74 2.86 11.48 7.13
C LYS A 74 1.60 12.33 7.02
N LYS A 75 1.64 13.54 7.57
CA LYS A 75 0.57 14.53 7.47
C LYS A 75 0.46 15.02 6.02
N ILE A 76 -0.72 14.93 5.46
CA ILE A 76 -1.06 15.49 4.15
C ILE A 76 -1.98 16.68 4.32
N GLU A 77 -1.92 17.62 3.39
CA GLU A 77 -2.80 18.78 3.36
C GLU A 77 -4.26 18.31 3.31
N ASP A 78 -5.13 18.90 4.11
CA ASP A 78 -6.54 18.54 4.28
C ASP A 78 -6.84 17.09 4.70
N GLY A 79 -5.81 16.33 5.06
CA GLY A 79 -5.93 14.95 5.49
C GLY A 79 -6.46 14.82 6.91
N ILE A 80 -7.72 14.42 7.08
CA ILE A 80 -8.40 14.32 8.39
C ILE A 80 -7.65 13.37 9.33
N PHE A 81 -7.47 12.11 8.93
CA PHE A 81 -6.85 11.10 9.79
C PHE A 81 -5.35 11.36 10.01
N SER A 82 -4.62 11.75 8.96
CA SER A 82 -3.19 12.05 9.09
C SER A 82 -2.91 13.25 9.98
N THR A 83 -3.78 14.27 9.95
CA THR A 83 -3.73 15.42 10.87
C THR A 83 -4.01 15.00 12.31
N PHE A 84 -5.07 14.21 12.53
CA PHE A 84 -5.40 13.67 13.85
C PHE A 84 -4.22 12.90 14.46
N VAL A 85 -3.59 11.99 13.70
CA VAL A 85 -2.43 11.22 14.19
C VAL A 85 -1.22 12.10 14.49
N ASN A 86 -0.93 13.10 13.65
CA ASN A 86 0.25 13.96 13.86
C ASN A 86 0.09 14.98 14.99
N ASP A 87 -1.14 15.49 15.19
CA ASP A 87 -1.39 16.65 16.05
C ASP A 87 -2.04 16.27 17.39
N THR A 88 -2.69 15.11 17.49
CA THR A 88 -3.57 14.79 18.63
C THR A 88 -3.15 13.49 19.35
N ILE A 89 -2.73 12.45 18.62
CA ILE A 89 -2.41 11.13 19.20
C ILE A 89 -1.26 11.24 20.20
N LYS A 90 -1.43 10.55 21.33
CA LYS A 90 -0.43 10.45 22.40
C LYS A 90 -0.36 9.04 22.98
N VAL A 91 0.69 8.76 23.71
CA VAL A 91 0.88 7.50 24.44
C VAL A 91 -0.31 7.26 25.38
N GLY A 92 -0.85 6.05 25.33
CA GLY A 92 -2.00 5.60 26.10
C GLY A 92 -3.34 5.72 25.38
N ASP A 93 -3.43 6.45 24.25
CA ASP A 93 -4.63 6.47 23.43
C ASP A 93 -4.91 5.07 22.82
N VAL A 94 -6.16 4.83 22.48
CA VAL A 94 -6.61 3.56 21.91
C VAL A 94 -7.18 3.81 20.53
N LEU A 95 -6.77 3.00 19.55
CA LEU A 95 -7.28 3.05 18.17
C LEU A 95 -7.92 1.72 17.78
N ASP A 96 -8.95 1.78 16.97
CA ASP A 96 -9.53 0.61 16.30
C ASP A 96 -8.65 0.24 15.10
N VAL A 97 -8.06 -0.95 15.12
CA VAL A 97 -7.07 -1.42 14.15
C VAL A 97 -7.48 -2.78 13.60
N MET A 98 -7.49 -2.93 12.29
CA MET A 98 -7.68 -4.21 11.60
C MET A 98 -6.38 -5.01 11.62
N THR A 99 -6.47 -6.33 11.63
CA THR A 99 -5.32 -7.23 11.50
C THR A 99 -4.48 -6.94 10.25
N PRO A 100 -3.17 -7.25 10.25
CA PRO A 100 -2.27 -6.97 9.13
C PRO A 100 -2.75 -7.58 7.80
N GLN A 101 -2.66 -6.80 6.72
CA GLN A 101 -3.05 -7.20 5.38
C GLN A 101 -2.04 -6.72 4.34
N GLY A 102 -2.16 -7.18 3.10
CA GLY A 102 -1.33 -6.76 1.97
C GLY A 102 -0.38 -7.83 1.47
N ASN A 103 0.02 -7.71 0.20
CA ASN A 103 0.86 -8.68 -0.53
C ASN A 103 2.20 -8.07 -1.00
N PHE A 104 2.57 -6.88 -0.51
CA PHE A 104 3.81 -6.20 -0.89
C PHE A 104 5.03 -6.77 -0.15
N PHE A 105 5.28 -8.06 -0.34
CA PHE A 105 6.40 -8.79 0.28
C PHE A 105 6.95 -9.87 -0.66
N THR A 106 8.10 -10.41 -0.32
CA THR A 106 8.66 -11.63 -0.92
C THR A 106 9.03 -12.63 0.18
N GLU A 107 9.22 -13.89 -0.19
CA GLU A 107 9.69 -14.89 0.78
C GLU A 107 11.20 -14.71 1.01
N VAL A 108 11.59 -14.67 2.29
CA VAL A 108 12.97 -14.53 2.74
C VAL A 108 13.47 -15.84 3.34
N HIS A 109 14.72 -16.19 3.06
CA HIS A 109 15.35 -17.40 3.58
C HIS A 109 16.84 -17.20 3.83
N GLU A 110 17.41 -17.81 4.88
CA GLU A 110 18.81 -17.63 5.27
C GLU A 110 19.82 -18.04 4.18
N ASP A 111 19.46 -18.96 3.30
CA ASP A 111 20.32 -19.43 2.20
C ASP A 111 20.24 -18.53 0.95
N ASN A 112 19.33 -17.55 0.92
CA ASN A 112 19.21 -16.65 -0.23
C ASN A 112 20.52 -15.85 -0.43
N LYS A 113 20.85 -15.67 -1.72
CA LYS A 113 21.83 -14.70 -2.18
C LYS A 113 21.21 -13.88 -3.30
N LYS A 114 20.58 -12.78 -2.94
CA LYS A 114 19.74 -11.95 -3.81
C LYS A 114 20.22 -10.51 -3.82
N LEU A 115 20.05 -9.83 -4.95
CA LEU A 115 20.10 -8.37 -5.02
C LEU A 115 18.67 -7.82 -5.01
N TYR A 116 18.35 -7.10 -3.96
CA TYR A 116 17.09 -6.37 -3.79
C TYR A 116 17.25 -4.92 -4.19
N VAL A 117 16.26 -4.35 -4.86
CA VAL A 117 16.23 -2.93 -5.20
C VAL A 117 14.96 -2.28 -4.67
N GLY A 118 15.09 -1.20 -3.92
CA GLY A 118 13.99 -0.36 -3.46
C GLY A 118 14.02 1.00 -4.16
N ILE A 119 12.93 1.40 -4.82
CA ILE A 119 12.75 2.75 -5.35
C ILE A 119 11.56 3.38 -4.65
N VAL A 120 11.84 4.33 -3.77
CA VAL A 120 10.82 4.89 -2.90
C VAL A 120 10.84 6.42 -2.88
N ALA A 121 9.71 7.03 -2.59
CA ALA A 121 9.64 8.48 -2.36
C ALA A 121 8.76 8.82 -1.14
N GLY A 122 9.29 9.71 -0.28
CA GLY A 122 8.59 10.20 0.90
C GLY A 122 8.13 9.07 1.83
N SER A 123 6.82 8.98 2.10
CA SER A 123 6.24 7.92 2.95
C SER A 123 6.27 6.52 2.34
N GLY A 124 6.56 6.37 1.04
CA GLY A 124 6.77 5.05 0.43
C GLY A 124 7.93 4.25 1.04
N ILE A 125 8.76 4.88 1.86
CA ILE A 125 9.78 4.19 2.65
C ILE A 125 9.19 3.24 3.70
N THR A 126 7.94 3.43 4.16
CA THR A 126 7.39 2.67 5.29
C THR A 126 7.38 1.16 5.06
N PRO A 127 6.78 0.61 3.99
CA PRO A 127 6.83 -0.83 3.75
C PRO A 127 8.24 -1.30 3.40
N VAL A 128 9.00 -0.49 2.66
CA VAL A 128 10.34 -0.88 2.19
C VAL A 128 11.35 -0.91 3.33
N LEU A 129 11.21 -0.06 4.36
CA LEU A 129 12.04 -0.16 5.57
C LEU A 129 11.81 -1.49 6.31
N SER A 130 10.56 -1.94 6.42
CA SER A 130 10.23 -3.26 6.98
C SER A 130 10.90 -4.39 6.18
N ILE A 131 10.86 -4.30 4.85
CA ILE A 131 11.50 -5.26 3.93
C ILE A 131 13.03 -5.24 4.12
N ILE A 132 13.67 -4.05 4.06
CA ILE A 132 15.13 -3.89 4.23
C ILE A 132 15.59 -4.54 5.54
N LYS A 133 14.93 -4.20 6.65
CA LYS A 133 15.28 -4.73 7.97
C LYS A 133 15.17 -6.25 8.01
N THR A 134 14.08 -6.80 7.46
CA THR A 134 13.84 -8.24 7.46
C THR A 134 14.84 -8.97 6.59
N VAL A 135 15.09 -8.51 5.36
CA VAL A 135 16.08 -9.09 4.45
C VAL A 135 17.47 -9.08 5.06
N LEU A 136 17.95 -7.91 5.53
CA LEU A 136 19.32 -7.79 6.07
C LEU A 136 19.53 -8.61 7.35
N GLN A 137 18.47 -8.86 8.13
CA GLN A 137 18.55 -9.69 9.34
C GLN A 137 18.46 -11.17 9.04
N THR A 138 17.67 -11.58 8.03
CA THR A 138 17.43 -12.99 7.72
C THR A 138 18.43 -13.56 6.73
N GLU A 139 18.84 -12.79 5.73
CA GLU A 139 19.63 -13.25 4.58
C GLU A 139 21.06 -12.69 4.63
N PRO A 140 22.04 -13.42 5.19
CA PRO A 140 23.39 -12.91 5.39
C PRO A 140 24.16 -12.65 4.08
N ASN A 141 23.77 -13.27 2.98
CA ASN A 141 24.46 -13.18 1.68
C ASN A 141 23.74 -12.25 0.67
N SER A 142 22.61 -11.66 1.05
CA SER A 142 21.83 -10.77 0.17
C SER A 142 22.20 -9.30 0.37
N GLU A 143 22.04 -8.54 -0.70
CA GLU A 143 22.32 -7.11 -0.78
C GLU A 143 21.07 -6.31 -1.08
N PHE A 144 21.06 -5.04 -0.68
CA PHE A 144 19.94 -4.13 -0.90
C PHE A 144 20.43 -2.78 -1.45
N VAL A 145 19.87 -2.34 -2.56
CA VAL A 145 20.09 -0.99 -3.11
C VAL A 145 18.83 -0.18 -2.94
N LEU A 146 18.91 0.96 -2.26
CA LEU A 146 17.80 1.86 -2.01
C LEU A 146 17.98 3.21 -2.72
N LEU A 147 17.09 3.54 -3.66
CA LEU A 147 16.94 4.87 -4.23
C LEU A 147 15.80 5.58 -3.49
N TYR A 148 16.13 6.61 -2.70
CA TYR A 148 15.17 7.25 -1.81
C TYR A 148 14.96 8.73 -2.14
N GLY A 149 13.83 9.03 -2.81
CA GLY A 149 13.43 10.37 -3.20
C GLY A 149 12.77 11.16 -2.07
N ASN A 150 13.25 12.37 -1.82
CA ASN A 150 12.71 13.30 -0.83
C ASN A 150 12.73 14.73 -1.32
N ARG A 151 12.04 15.66 -0.64
CA ARG A 151 12.10 17.08 -0.98
C ARG A 151 13.47 17.68 -0.60
N ASN A 152 13.90 17.43 0.62
CA ASN A 152 15.16 17.90 1.21
C ASN A 152 15.59 16.95 2.34
N LYS A 153 16.77 17.15 2.90
CA LYS A 153 17.33 16.33 3.99
C LYS A 153 16.46 16.28 5.25
N GLY A 154 15.75 17.36 5.57
CA GLY A 154 14.85 17.44 6.73
C GLY A 154 13.53 16.69 6.55
N SER A 155 13.20 16.27 5.32
CA SER A 155 11.99 15.49 5.00
C SER A 155 12.23 13.98 4.86
N ILE A 156 13.47 13.51 5.11
CA ILE A 156 13.82 12.09 5.05
C ILE A 156 13.27 11.39 6.28
N ILE A 157 12.19 10.61 6.09
CA ILE A 157 11.57 9.81 7.15
C ILE A 157 12.53 8.66 7.50
N PHE A 158 12.70 8.34 8.79
CA PHE A 158 13.62 7.31 9.31
C PHE A 158 15.10 7.53 8.96
N LYS A 159 15.52 8.77 8.76
CA LYS A 159 16.92 9.09 8.40
C LYS A 159 17.92 8.41 9.31
N GLU A 160 17.78 8.56 10.64
CA GLU A 160 18.69 7.99 11.63
C GLU A 160 18.69 6.46 11.62
N GLU A 161 17.51 5.83 11.42
CA GLU A 161 17.36 4.38 11.37
C GLU A 161 18.02 3.79 10.11
N ILE A 162 17.85 4.46 8.97
CA ILE A 162 18.51 4.08 7.71
C ILE A 162 20.05 4.24 7.82
N GLU A 163 20.53 5.32 8.41
CA GLU A 163 21.97 5.52 8.65
C GLU A 163 22.53 4.44 9.61
N ALA A 164 21.78 4.05 10.64
CA ALA A 164 22.16 2.96 11.52
C ALA A 164 22.22 1.61 10.79
N LEU A 165 21.29 1.32 9.87
CA LEU A 165 21.33 0.14 9.02
C LEU A 165 22.56 0.16 8.10
N LYS A 166 22.89 1.29 7.48
CA LYS A 166 24.12 1.46 6.68
C LYS A 166 25.38 1.15 7.49
N ASN A 167 25.46 1.68 8.71
CA ASN A 167 26.60 1.43 9.59
C ASN A 167 26.72 -0.04 10.01
N ARG A 168 25.58 -0.71 10.24
CA ARG A 168 25.54 -2.12 10.67
C ARG A 168 25.84 -3.09 9.54
N TYR A 169 25.39 -2.78 8.32
CA TYR A 169 25.42 -3.68 7.15
C TYR A 169 26.17 -3.05 5.97
N MET A 170 27.29 -2.33 6.22
CA MET A 170 28.01 -1.46 5.27
C MET A 170 28.23 -2.07 3.87
N GLU A 171 28.57 -3.36 3.81
CA GLU A 171 28.83 -4.05 2.53
C GLU A 171 27.57 -4.59 1.85
N ARG A 172 26.43 -4.53 2.53
CA ARG A 172 25.17 -5.16 2.05
C ARG A 172 24.03 -4.20 1.81
N ILE A 173 24.17 -2.92 2.13
CA ILE A 173 23.18 -1.90 1.82
C ILE A 173 23.79 -0.65 1.23
N SER A 174 23.33 -0.27 0.05
CA SER A 174 23.65 1.01 -0.60
C SER A 174 22.41 1.92 -0.59
N VAL A 175 22.54 3.16 -0.11
CA VAL A 175 21.44 4.13 -0.03
C VAL A 175 21.79 5.39 -0.79
N TYR A 176 20.96 5.74 -1.76
CA TYR A 176 21.07 6.94 -2.59
C TYR A 176 19.91 7.87 -2.28
N ASN A 177 20.17 8.93 -1.49
CA ASN A 177 19.18 9.97 -1.19
C ASN A 177 19.09 10.96 -2.35
N ILE A 178 17.95 11.02 -3.02
CA ILE A 178 17.68 11.89 -4.17
C ILE A 178 16.78 13.03 -3.72
N LEU A 179 17.26 14.29 -3.86
CA LEU A 179 16.62 15.47 -3.28
C LEU A 179 16.03 16.37 -4.36
N SER A 180 14.71 16.55 -4.37
CA SER A 180 14.02 17.29 -5.43
C SER A 180 13.97 18.82 -5.23
N ARG A 181 14.26 19.32 -4.03
CA ARG A 181 14.24 20.75 -3.68
C ARG A 181 15.49 21.22 -2.94
N GLU A 182 16.54 20.41 -2.99
CA GLU A 182 17.84 20.73 -2.40
C GLU A 182 18.92 20.19 -3.34
N THR A 183 19.99 20.96 -3.54
CA THR A 183 21.12 20.54 -4.37
C THR A 183 21.93 19.50 -3.61
N ALA A 184 22.19 18.37 -4.24
CA ALA A 184 23.10 17.32 -3.73
C ALA A 184 24.50 17.49 -4.34
N ASP A 185 25.49 16.82 -3.74
CA ASP A 185 26.88 16.89 -4.17
C ASP A 185 27.11 16.34 -5.59
N ALA A 186 26.27 15.40 -6.03
CA ALA A 186 26.25 14.86 -7.38
C ALA A 186 24.92 15.19 -8.06
N GLU A 187 24.97 15.61 -9.33
CA GLU A 187 23.79 15.98 -10.12
C GLU A 187 22.74 14.86 -10.17
N ILE A 188 23.18 13.60 -10.30
CA ILE A 188 22.30 12.44 -10.34
C ILE A 188 21.44 12.29 -9.06
N LEU A 189 21.89 12.81 -7.94
CA LEU A 189 21.18 12.81 -6.65
C LEU A 189 20.25 14.02 -6.47
N SER A 190 20.16 14.91 -7.46
CA SER A 190 19.28 16.07 -7.47
C SER A 190 18.07 15.85 -8.37
N GLY A 191 16.92 16.44 -8.03
CA GLY A 191 15.67 16.33 -8.79
C GLY A 191 14.76 15.20 -8.33
N ARG A 192 13.79 14.80 -9.16
CA ARG A 192 12.89 13.67 -8.92
C ARG A 192 13.49 12.38 -9.44
N ILE A 193 13.00 11.26 -8.90
CA ILE A 193 13.25 9.95 -9.49
C ILE A 193 12.30 9.80 -10.68
N ASP A 194 12.84 9.88 -11.87
CA ASP A 194 12.17 9.67 -13.15
C ASP A 194 12.80 8.49 -13.90
N LYS A 195 12.26 8.14 -15.08
CA LYS A 195 12.75 7.03 -15.89
C LYS A 195 14.23 7.18 -16.24
N ALA A 196 14.66 8.37 -16.69
CA ALA A 196 16.04 8.62 -17.10
C ALA A 196 17.03 8.41 -15.92
N LYS A 197 16.64 8.81 -14.73
CA LYS A 197 17.43 8.61 -13.52
C LYS A 197 17.53 7.13 -13.16
N ILE A 198 16.46 6.37 -13.25
CA ILE A 198 16.45 4.93 -12.99
C ILE A 198 17.34 4.21 -14.02
N GLU A 199 17.21 4.55 -15.31
CA GLU A 199 18.08 4.02 -16.37
C GLU A 199 19.55 4.31 -16.12
N TYR A 200 19.89 5.50 -15.61
CA TYR A 200 21.28 5.80 -15.23
C TYR A 200 21.80 4.85 -14.14
N PHE A 201 20.99 4.58 -13.10
CA PHE A 201 21.38 3.64 -12.05
C PHE A 201 21.52 2.22 -12.56
N LEU A 202 20.65 1.77 -13.47
CA LEU A 202 20.71 0.45 -14.11
C LEU A 202 21.94 0.29 -15.03
N GLN A 203 22.40 1.36 -15.64
CA GLN A 203 23.56 1.35 -16.53
C GLN A 203 24.92 1.45 -15.79
N ASN A 204 24.93 2.08 -14.60
CA ASN A 204 26.19 2.45 -13.96
C ASN A 204 26.40 1.84 -12.56
N ILE A 205 25.35 1.36 -11.89
CA ILE A 205 25.40 1.00 -10.47
C ILE A 205 24.73 -0.35 -10.19
N ILE A 206 23.60 -0.64 -10.84
CA ILE A 206 22.79 -1.84 -10.62
C ILE A 206 22.87 -2.69 -11.89
N ASP A 207 23.48 -3.87 -11.83
CA ASP A 207 23.40 -4.81 -12.95
C ASP A 207 21.99 -5.44 -13.00
N PRO A 208 21.18 -5.16 -14.03
CA PRO A 208 19.81 -5.70 -14.12
C PRO A 208 19.75 -7.23 -14.10
N LYS A 209 20.81 -7.91 -14.50
CA LYS A 209 20.88 -9.38 -14.53
C LYS A 209 21.01 -9.99 -13.14
N GLU A 210 21.51 -9.24 -12.19
CA GLU A 210 21.68 -9.66 -10.80
C GLU A 210 20.46 -9.35 -9.94
N VAL A 211 19.56 -8.47 -10.44
CA VAL A 211 18.36 -8.06 -9.70
C VAL A 211 17.42 -9.23 -9.52
N SER A 212 17.12 -9.55 -8.27
CA SER A 212 16.23 -10.64 -7.90
C SER A 212 14.81 -10.14 -7.58
N GLU A 213 14.68 -9.01 -6.89
CA GLU A 213 13.40 -8.44 -6.49
C GLU A 213 13.47 -6.90 -6.49
N VAL A 214 12.44 -6.25 -6.97
CA VAL A 214 12.31 -4.78 -7.00
C VAL A 214 11.06 -4.34 -6.27
N PHE A 215 11.18 -3.38 -5.36
CA PHE A 215 10.08 -2.81 -4.59
C PHE A 215 9.93 -1.32 -4.90
N LEU A 216 8.78 -0.95 -5.46
CA LEU A 216 8.46 0.41 -5.90
C LEU A 216 7.34 0.98 -5.01
N CYS A 217 7.58 2.09 -4.29
CA CYS A 217 6.54 2.71 -3.48
C CYS A 217 6.70 4.24 -3.43
N GLY A 218 5.70 4.98 -3.92
CA GLY A 218 5.73 6.43 -4.01
C GLY A 218 4.68 7.00 -4.95
N PRO A 219 4.95 8.14 -5.60
CA PRO A 219 4.07 8.72 -6.61
C PRO A 219 3.82 7.76 -7.79
N GLU A 220 2.58 7.73 -8.29
CA GLU A 220 2.16 6.83 -9.38
C GLU A 220 3.08 6.92 -10.60
N GLU A 221 3.43 8.13 -11.05
CA GLU A 221 4.34 8.36 -12.18
C GLU A 221 5.73 7.72 -11.97
N MET A 222 6.29 7.81 -10.75
CA MET A 222 7.57 7.20 -10.40
C MET A 222 7.49 5.67 -10.45
N ILE A 223 6.42 5.09 -9.92
CA ILE A 223 6.20 3.64 -9.91
C ILE A 223 6.08 3.11 -11.33
N LEU A 224 5.26 3.72 -12.18
CA LEU A 224 5.07 3.30 -13.57
C LEU A 224 6.37 3.43 -14.37
N SER A 225 7.07 4.57 -14.23
CA SER A 225 8.38 4.78 -14.87
C SER A 225 9.43 3.77 -14.41
N GLY A 226 9.42 3.42 -13.11
CA GLY A 226 10.32 2.42 -12.54
C GLY A 226 10.05 1.04 -13.10
N ARG A 227 8.79 0.60 -13.07
CA ARG A 227 8.38 -0.69 -13.65
C ARG A 227 8.83 -0.80 -15.10
N ASP A 228 8.52 0.21 -15.91
CA ASP A 228 8.85 0.18 -17.34
C ASP A 228 10.38 0.12 -17.58
N ALA A 229 11.17 0.90 -16.80
CA ALA A 229 12.63 0.89 -16.91
C ALA A 229 13.24 -0.49 -16.56
N PHE A 230 12.76 -1.17 -15.51
CA PHE A 230 13.26 -2.49 -15.15
C PHE A 230 12.84 -3.57 -16.16
N VAL A 231 11.60 -3.54 -16.67
CA VAL A 231 11.14 -4.47 -17.72
C VAL A 231 11.96 -4.29 -18.99
N GLU A 232 12.19 -3.05 -19.43
CA GLU A 232 13.02 -2.74 -20.61
C GLU A 232 14.49 -3.18 -20.41
N ALA A 233 14.98 -3.16 -19.17
CA ALA A 233 16.31 -3.67 -18.80
C ALA A 233 16.38 -5.21 -18.71
N GLY A 234 15.24 -5.92 -18.89
CA GLY A 234 15.18 -7.38 -18.92
C GLY A 234 14.86 -8.05 -17.59
N VAL A 235 14.44 -7.31 -16.57
CA VAL A 235 13.95 -7.89 -15.30
C VAL A 235 12.53 -8.42 -15.51
N ASP A 236 12.28 -9.66 -15.11
CA ASP A 236 10.96 -10.29 -15.23
C ASP A 236 9.92 -9.55 -14.37
N ALA A 237 8.79 -9.23 -14.94
CA ALA A 237 7.71 -8.47 -14.30
C ALA A 237 7.20 -9.11 -12.99
N LYS A 238 7.30 -10.45 -12.84
CA LYS A 238 6.93 -11.16 -11.61
C LYS A 238 7.79 -10.82 -10.39
N HIS A 239 8.98 -10.24 -10.61
CA HIS A 239 9.89 -9.76 -9.57
C HIS A 239 9.76 -8.27 -9.27
N LEU A 240 8.78 -7.60 -9.90
CA LEU A 240 8.50 -6.18 -9.71
C LEU A 240 7.27 -6.02 -8.82
N HIS A 241 7.50 -5.68 -7.56
CA HIS A 241 6.46 -5.42 -6.58
C HIS A 241 6.22 -3.92 -6.48
N PHE A 242 4.97 -3.48 -6.45
CA PHE A 242 4.66 -2.07 -6.27
C PHE A 242 3.47 -1.84 -5.35
N GLU A 243 3.51 -0.78 -4.58
CA GLU A 243 2.42 -0.34 -3.72
C GLU A 243 2.16 1.15 -3.94
N LEU A 244 0.91 1.51 -4.27
CA LEU A 244 0.45 2.88 -4.36
C LEU A 244 -0.33 3.25 -3.10
N PHE A 245 -0.07 4.43 -2.56
CA PHE A 245 -0.88 4.97 -1.45
C PHE A 245 -2.04 5.84 -1.95
N TYR A 246 -1.93 6.34 -3.17
CA TYR A 246 -2.91 7.19 -3.83
C TYR A 246 -2.78 7.05 -5.35
N SER A 247 -3.92 7.01 -6.02
CA SER A 247 -3.96 7.00 -7.49
C SER A 247 -4.76 8.20 -8.00
N ALA A 248 -4.07 9.12 -8.67
CA ALA A 248 -4.70 10.25 -9.36
C ALA A 248 -5.58 9.77 -10.52
N SER A 249 -5.19 8.67 -11.16
CA SER A 249 -5.93 8.04 -12.25
C SER A 249 -7.26 7.49 -11.79
N ALA A 250 -7.32 6.87 -10.59
CA ALA A 250 -8.57 6.38 -10.00
C ALA A 250 -9.54 7.52 -9.70
N GLU A 251 -9.02 8.62 -9.18
CA GLU A 251 -9.85 9.78 -8.85
C GLU A 251 -10.40 10.48 -10.10
N ALA A 252 -9.57 10.60 -11.15
CA ALA A 252 -10.00 11.15 -12.44
C ALA A 252 -11.12 10.31 -13.08
N LYS A 253 -10.97 8.98 -13.12
CA LYS A 253 -12.01 8.07 -13.63
C LYS A 253 -13.32 8.15 -12.84
N LYS A 254 -13.24 8.25 -11.52
CA LYS A 254 -14.42 8.43 -10.66
C LYS A 254 -15.19 9.70 -11.03
N VAL A 255 -14.48 10.83 -11.25
CA VAL A 255 -15.08 12.10 -11.65
C VAL A 255 -15.70 12.03 -13.04
N GLU A 256 -15.04 11.37 -14.01
CA GLU A 256 -15.57 11.17 -15.36
C GLU A 256 -16.86 10.34 -15.33
N ARG A 257 -16.89 9.25 -14.57
CA ARG A 257 -18.05 8.39 -14.44
C ARG A 257 -19.23 9.12 -13.79
N GLN A 258 -18.98 9.87 -12.73
CA GLN A 258 -20.03 10.70 -12.10
C GLN A 258 -20.65 11.73 -13.05
N LYS A 259 -19.88 12.24 -14.01
CA LYS A 259 -20.37 13.11 -15.08
C LYS A 259 -21.21 12.34 -16.11
N ALA A 260 -20.80 11.11 -16.46
CA ALA A 260 -21.50 10.26 -17.42
C ALA A 260 -22.87 9.79 -16.90
N VAL A 261 -22.98 9.44 -15.61
CA VAL A 261 -24.24 9.02 -14.96
C VAL A 261 -25.34 10.08 -15.10
N LYS A 262 -25.01 11.35 -15.15
CA LYS A 262 -26.00 12.44 -15.31
C LYS A 262 -26.61 12.54 -16.71
N GLN A 263 -26.16 11.71 -17.66
CA GLN A 263 -26.51 11.84 -19.11
C GLN A 263 -27.11 10.58 -19.74
N SER A 264 -27.26 9.44 -19.03
CA SER A 264 -27.69 8.17 -19.64
C SER A 264 -28.86 7.50 -18.93
N ASP A 265 -29.74 6.84 -19.71
CA ASP A 265 -30.66 5.80 -19.24
C ASP A 265 -29.81 4.62 -18.74
N ASP A 266 -29.83 4.35 -17.45
CA ASP A 266 -28.92 3.40 -16.84
C ASP A 266 -29.54 1.99 -16.85
N THR A 267 -28.88 1.06 -17.53
CA THR A 267 -29.25 -0.36 -17.46
C THR A 267 -28.96 -0.87 -16.06
N MET A 268 -29.96 -1.49 -15.41
CA MET A 268 -29.86 -1.98 -14.05
C MET A 268 -29.39 -3.43 -14.00
N SER A 269 -28.59 -3.75 -13.00
CA SER A 269 -28.17 -5.09 -12.62
C SER A 269 -28.71 -5.45 -11.26
N LYS A 270 -29.06 -6.71 -11.07
CA LYS A 270 -29.34 -7.30 -9.76
C LYS A 270 -28.03 -7.84 -9.18
N VAL A 271 -27.46 -7.14 -8.21
CA VAL A 271 -26.19 -7.52 -7.59
C VAL A 271 -26.46 -8.21 -6.26
N THR A 272 -25.99 -9.46 -6.14
CA THR A 272 -26.01 -10.23 -4.89
C THR A 272 -24.62 -10.25 -4.29
N ILE A 273 -24.50 -9.79 -3.05
CA ILE A 273 -23.23 -9.68 -2.31
C ILE A 273 -23.28 -10.68 -1.15
N LYS A 274 -22.29 -11.60 -1.13
CA LYS A 274 -22.17 -12.62 -0.09
C LYS A 274 -21.03 -12.27 0.87
N LEU A 275 -21.32 -12.35 2.17
CA LEU A 275 -20.33 -12.21 3.25
C LEU A 275 -20.84 -12.96 4.51
N ASP A 276 -19.97 -13.74 5.16
CA ASP A 276 -20.23 -14.46 6.43
C ASP A 276 -21.56 -15.23 6.40
N ALA A 277 -21.77 -16.03 5.34
CA ALA A 277 -22.98 -16.82 5.09
C ALA A 277 -24.28 -16.00 4.99
N THR A 278 -24.20 -14.69 4.85
CA THR A 278 -25.34 -13.81 4.55
C THR A 278 -25.30 -13.34 3.09
N ALA A 279 -26.43 -12.88 2.58
CA ALA A 279 -26.50 -12.31 1.24
C ALA A 279 -27.36 -11.05 1.25
N LEU A 280 -26.80 -9.96 0.70
CA LEU A 280 -27.50 -8.72 0.42
C LEU A 280 -27.78 -8.64 -1.08
N GLN A 281 -28.99 -8.30 -1.48
CA GLN A 281 -29.34 -8.05 -2.87
C GLN A 281 -29.69 -6.58 -3.06
N ILE A 282 -29.08 -5.95 -4.08
CA ILE A 282 -29.30 -4.54 -4.44
C ILE A 282 -29.51 -4.42 -5.95
N ASP A 283 -30.25 -3.41 -6.38
CA ASP A 283 -30.33 -2.99 -7.77
C ASP A 283 -29.29 -1.89 -8.01
N LEU A 284 -28.38 -2.06 -8.98
CA LEU A 284 -27.26 -1.17 -9.25
C LEU A 284 -27.15 -0.87 -10.74
N GLY A 285 -27.10 0.41 -11.09
CA GLY A 285 -26.91 0.85 -12.48
C GLY A 285 -25.49 0.53 -12.97
N TYR A 286 -25.33 0.20 -14.27
CA TYR A 286 -24.04 -0.13 -14.87
C TYR A 286 -23.03 1.01 -14.76
N ASN A 287 -23.49 2.25 -14.84
CA ASN A 287 -22.66 3.44 -14.69
C ASN A 287 -22.80 4.12 -13.34
N GLY A 288 -23.56 3.50 -12.40
CA GLY A 288 -23.82 4.00 -11.07
C GLY A 288 -22.62 3.91 -10.12
N ASP A 289 -22.93 3.85 -8.84
CA ASP A 289 -21.92 3.66 -7.79
C ASP A 289 -21.15 2.34 -7.97
N THR A 290 -20.02 2.20 -7.31
CA THR A 290 -19.32 0.92 -7.24
C THR A 290 -20.13 -0.10 -6.41
N ILE A 291 -19.88 -1.39 -6.63
CA ILE A 291 -20.51 -2.47 -5.85
C ILE A 291 -20.31 -2.23 -4.34
N LEU A 292 -19.11 -1.80 -3.93
CA LEU A 292 -18.82 -1.49 -2.53
C LEU A 292 -19.65 -0.32 -2.02
N ASP A 293 -19.64 0.83 -2.71
CA ASP A 293 -20.31 2.03 -2.23
C ASP A 293 -21.83 1.82 -2.16
N ALA A 294 -22.41 1.16 -3.16
CA ALA A 294 -23.82 0.81 -3.16
C ALA A 294 -24.18 -0.16 -2.02
N ALA A 295 -23.35 -1.15 -1.74
CA ALA A 295 -23.57 -2.08 -0.64
C ALA A 295 -23.53 -1.39 0.72
N LEU A 296 -22.55 -0.50 0.97
CA LEU A 296 -22.43 0.26 2.20
C LEU A 296 -23.62 1.20 2.41
N GLN A 297 -24.13 1.83 1.36
CA GLN A 297 -25.34 2.67 1.41
C GLN A 297 -26.62 1.85 1.77
N ASN A 298 -26.62 0.55 1.44
CA ASN A 298 -27.68 -0.38 1.80
C ASN A 298 -27.43 -1.15 3.12
N GLY A 299 -26.47 -0.68 3.93
CA GLY A 299 -26.23 -1.17 5.29
C GLY A 299 -25.34 -2.41 5.40
N ALA A 300 -24.67 -2.82 4.32
CA ALA A 300 -23.66 -3.89 4.39
C ALA A 300 -22.42 -3.42 5.16
N ASP A 301 -21.83 -4.30 5.99
CA ASP A 301 -20.53 -4.07 6.61
C ASP A 301 -19.47 -4.90 5.87
N LEU A 302 -18.93 -4.33 4.79
CA LEU A 302 -17.94 -5.00 3.92
C LEU A 302 -16.50 -4.58 4.25
N PRO A 303 -15.52 -5.47 3.96
CA PRO A 303 -14.11 -5.10 4.10
C PRO A 303 -13.72 -4.04 3.07
N TYR A 304 -13.21 -2.90 3.55
CA TYR A 304 -12.61 -1.87 2.70
C TYR A 304 -11.66 -0.97 3.50
N ALA A 305 -10.79 -0.26 2.78
CA ALA A 305 -9.90 0.74 3.37
C ALA A 305 -9.68 1.95 2.43
N CYS A 306 -8.95 1.81 1.31
CA CYS A 306 -8.52 2.93 0.47
C CYS A 306 -9.62 3.48 -0.45
N LYS A 307 -10.57 2.67 -0.88
CA LYS A 307 -11.58 2.97 -1.92
C LYS A 307 -10.99 3.47 -3.25
N GLY A 308 -9.70 3.25 -3.49
CA GLY A 308 -8.96 3.75 -4.66
C GLY A 308 -8.26 2.66 -5.48
N GLY A 309 -8.60 1.39 -5.30
CA GLY A 309 -8.04 0.29 -6.10
C GLY A 309 -6.60 -0.11 -5.78
N VAL A 310 -6.04 0.34 -4.62
CA VAL A 310 -4.61 0.22 -4.30
C VAL A 310 -4.31 -0.71 -3.12
N CYS A 311 -5.31 -1.24 -2.38
CA CYS A 311 -5.05 -1.95 -1.12
C CYS A 311 -5.60 -3.38 -1.04
N ALA A 312 -6.31 -3.87 -2.02
CA ALA A 312 -6.96 -5.19 -2.08
C ALA A 312 -7.90 -5.55 -0.89
N THR A 313 -8.11 -4.67 0.11
CA THR A 313 -8.97 -4.95 1.27
C THR A 313 -10.41 -5.31 0.87
N CYS A 314 -10.91 -4.71 -0.22
CA CYS A 314 -12.26 -4.96 -0.74
C CYS A 314 -12.29 -6.04 -1.85
N LYS A 315 -11.29 -6.92 -1.88
CA LYS A 315 -11.24 -8.03 -2.84
C LYS A 315 -12.43 -8.96 -2.62
N CYS A 316 -13.12 -9.30 -3.71
CA CYS A 316 -14.19 -10.30 -3.74
C CYS A 316 -14.13 -11.08 -5.05
N LYS A 317 -14.74 -12.27 -5.09
CA LYS A 317 -14.78 -13.11 -6.28
C LYS A 317 -16.10 -12.95 -7.01
N VAL A 318 -16.07 -12.78 -8.33
CA VAL A 318 -17.25 -12.84 -9.18
C VAL A 318 -17.61 -14.31 -9.42
N GLU A 319 -18.73 -14.74 -8.87
CA GLU A 319 -19.25 -16.11 -9.07
C GLU A 319 -20.21 -16.21 -10.27
N LYS A 320 -20.90 -15.12 -10.57
CA LYS A 320 -21.87 -15.05 -11.68
C LYS A 320 -21.89 -13.65 -12.28
N GLY A 321 -22.05 -13.59 -13.59
CA GLY A 321 -22.16 -12.34 -14.33
C GLY A 321 -20.84 -11.73 -14.73
N GLU A 322 -20.89 -10.50 -15.22
CA GLU A 322 -19.74 -9.75 -15.71
C GLU A 322 -19.59 -8.45 -14.92
N VAL A 323 -18.34 -8.11 -14.61
CA VAL A 323 -17.96 -6.92 -13.85
C VAL A 323 -16.77 -6.24 -14.53
N GLU A 324 -16.81 -4.92 -14.60
CA GLU A 324 -15.69 -4.08 -15.05
C GLU A 324 -15.12 -3.27 -13.90
N MET A 325 -13.82 -3.23 -13.78
CA MET A 325 -13.12 -2.37 -12.81
C MET A 325 -12.61 -1.09 -13.47
N ASP A 326 -12.77 0.05 -12.78
CA ASP A 326 -12.20 1.31 -13.21
C ASP A 326 -10.67 1.24 -13.23
N ILE A 327 -10.11 0.70 -12.15
CA ILE A 327 -8.66 0.57 -11.92
C ILE A 327 -8.37 -0.68 -11.09
N ASN A 328 -7.22 -1.29 -11.35
CA ASN A 328 -6.63 -2.32 -10.51
C ASN A 328 -5.12 -2.10 -10.39
N TYR A 329 -4.64 -1.84 -9.16
CA TYR A 329 -3.21 -1.75 -8.83
C TYR A 329 -2.79 -2.75 -7.74
N SER A 330 -3.70 -3.60 -7.26
CA SER A 330 -3.41 -4.46 -6.10
C SER A 330 -3.75 -5.93 -6.29
N LEU A 331 -4.48 -6.31 -7.35
CA LEU A 331 -4.70 -7.71 -7.68
C LEU A 331 -3.66 -8.17 -8.69
N GLU A 332 -3.08 -9.32 -8.40
CA GLU A 332 -2.14 -9.99 -9.29
C GLU A 332 -2.84 -10.64 -10.49
N PRO A 333 -2.13 -10.92 -11.60
CA PRO A 333 -2.72 -11.53 -12.79
C PRO A 333 -3.46 -12.85 -12.54
N ASP A 334 -2.93 -13.71 -11.68
CA ASP A 334 -3.55 -14.99 -11.31
C ASP A 334 -4.85 -14.79 -10.50
N GLU A 335 -4.94 -13.74 -9.69
CA GLU A 335 -6.17 -13.38 -8.98
C GLU A 335 -7.26 -12.92 -9.97
N LEU A 336 -6.88 -12.11 -10.96
CA LEU A 336 -7.80 -11.69 -12.02
C LEU A 336 -8.31 -12.89 -12.85
N GLU A 337 -7.42 -13.81 -13.22
CA GLU A 337 -7.79 -15.05 -13.94
C GLU A 337 -8.74 -15.94 -13.12
N ARG A 338 -8.61 -15.93 -11.81
CA ARG A 338 -9.51 -16.64 -10.86
C ARG A 338 -10.83 -15.93 -10.63
N GLY A 339 -11.04 -14.74 -11.24
CA GLY A 339 -12.27 -13.97 -11.19
C GLY A 339 -12.39 -13.04 -9.97
N PHE A 340 -11.25 -12.69 -9.33
CA PHE A 340 -11.27 -11.70 -8.26
C PHE A 340 -11.35 -10.27 -8.82
N VAL A 341 -12.06 -9.41 -8.10
CA VAL A 341 -12.21 -8.00 -8.41
C VAL A 341 -12.10 -7.15 -7.13
N LEU A 342 -11.85 -5.87 -7.30
CA LEU A 342 -11.88 -4.88 -6.22
C LEU A 342 -13.26 -4.23 -6.19
N ALA A 343 -14.09 -4.56 -5.22
CA ALA A 343 -15.48 -4.08 -5.13
C ALA A 343 -15.60 -2.54 -5.14
N CYS A 344 -14.55 -1.83 -4.65
CA CYS A 344 -14.51 -0.36 -4.66
C CYS A 344 -14.23 0.25 -6.04
N GLN A 345 -13.96 -0.58 -7.05
CA GLN A 345 -13.70 -0.17 -8.43
C GLN A 345 -14.63 -0.90 -9.40
N ALA A 346 -15.44 -1.84 -8.89
CA ALA A 346 -16.20 -2.79 -9.66
C ALA A 346 -17.61 -2.26 -9.98
N HIS A 347 -18.00 -2.36 -11.26
CA HIS A 347 -19.33 -2.00 -11.77
C HIS A 347 -19.92 -3.19 -12.52
N PRO A 348 -21.23 -3.50 -12.37
CA PRO A 348 -21.86 -4.59 -13.08
C PRO A 348 -21.91 -4.32 -14.61
N ARG A 349 -21.80 -5.41 -15.41
CA ARG A 349 -21.92 -5.38 -16.87
C ARG A 349 -22.87 -6.44 -17.41
N SER A 350 -23.62 -7.12 -16.54
CA SER A 350 -24.65 -8.09 -16.88
C SER A 350 -25.89 -7.87 -16.02
N ALA A 351 -27.05 -8.37 -16.45
CA ALA A 351 -28.33 -8.20 -15.76
C ALA A 351 -28.34 -8.76 -14.33
N GLU A 352 -27.48 -9.73 -14.05
CA GLU A 352 -27.31 -10.34 -12.73
C GLU A 352 -25.82 -10.53 -12.45
N VAL A 353 -25.39 -10.14 -11.25
CA VAL A 353 -24.03 -10.30 -10.75
C VAL A 353 -24.07 -10.89 -9.35
N VAL A 354 -23.20 -11.85 -9.07
CA VAL A 354 -22.99 -12.41 -7.73
C VAL A 354 -21.51 -12.26 -7.37
N VAL A 355 -21.25 -11.57 -6.26
CA VAL A 355 -19.88 -11.42 -5.70
C VAL A 355 -19.81 -12.02 -4.31
N ASP A 356 -18.70 -12.69 -4.04
CA ASP A 356 -18.43 -13.41 -2.79
C ASP A 356 -17.17 -12.83 -2.11
N PHE A 357 -17.32 -12.27 -0.92
CA PHE A 357 -16.25 -11.75 -0.09
C PHE A 357 -15.61 -12.83 0.81
N ASP A 358 -16.21 -14.02 0.93
CA ASP A 358 -15.65 -15.14 1.71
C ASP A 358 -14.67 -15.98 0.86
N ALA A 359 -14.67 -15.83 -0.46
CA ALA A 359 -13.76 -16.53 -1.36
C ALA A 359 -12.29 -16.17 -1.13
N LYS A 360 -11.38 -17.16 -1.22
CA LYS A 360 -9.93 -17.04 -1.00
C LYS A 360 -9.14 -17.32 -2.26
#